data_928c948332dc31132cf795cd29f4b8ec
#
_entry.id   928c948332dc31132cf795cd29f4b8ec
#
_cell.length_a   1.000
_cell.length_b   1.000
_cell.length_c   1.000
_cell.angle_alpha   90.00
_cell.angle_beta   90.00
_cell.angle_gamma   90.00
#
_symmetry.space_group_name_H-M   'P 1'
#
loop_
_entity.id
_entity.type
_entity.pdbx_description
1 polymer ?
#
loop_
_entity_poly.entity_id
_entity_poly.type
_entity_poly.pdbx_seq_one_letter_code
_entity_poly.pdbx_strand_id
1 'polypeptide(L)'
;MLHSYKALSYVFNSQLESALVEVRRANKVQEDALKENQAIVDEQAKKAAQGYPSMDALIGNVKNGFQNAFTFYLSAVLYEANKQFDDAYIDYKKALEINPDNQYLQQDVLRLAKKQGFAQEYERFSQQYGELSVTDKNHGQVIIIAEQGLIAQKHAFNLRLPIYTSRGDARFYSLALPIYADTPFSVTENTVQLEDKSLELKPIVRLEALAAKTLEDQSTGRISRQVLRLIAKEKMRAELARSGGDVGNILANIYNLASEQADTRSWSTLPSQLSIARTRLASGSHTLKIKGHNDLDFTVSKQGLTFIFLTSINNYFDSHIVQL
;
A
#
# COMPACT_ATOMS: atom_id res chain seq x y z
N MET A 1 3.35 -3.16 5.38
CA MET A 1 3.94 -4.09 4.36
C MET A 1 5.00 -5.04 4.92
N LEU A 2 5.98 -4.63 5.74
CA LEU A 2 7.03 -5.52 6.24
C LEU A 2 6.48 -6.82 6.86
N HIS A 3 5.56 -6.72 7.80
CA HIS A 3 4.94 -7.88 8.43
C HIS A 3 4.10 -8.72 7.48
N SER A 4 3.46 -8.12 6.47
CA SER A 4 2.74 -8.85 5.43
C SER A 4 3.67 -9.72 4.59
N TYR A 5 4.83 -9.18 4.17
CA TYR A 5 5.84 -9.97 3.44
C TYR A 5 6.51 -11.04 4.30
N LYS A 6 6.73 -10.77 5.59
CA LYS A 6 7.18 -11.82 6.51
C LYS A 6 6.14 -12.94 6.65
N ALA A 7 4.86 -12.60 6.74
CA ALA A 7 3.80 -13.58 6.77
C ALA A 7 3.78 -14.44 5.49
N LEU A 8 3.89 -13.80 4.30
CA LEU A 8 4.01 -14.53 3.03
C LEU A 8 5.22 -15.47 3.00
N SER A 9 6.39 -15.01 3.49
CA SER A 9 7.58 -15.85 3.60
C SER A 9 7.35 -17.09 4.46
N TYR A 10 6.62 -16.96 5.57
CA TYR A 10 6.23 -18.12 6.38
C TYR A 10 5.20 -19.02 5.68
N VAL A 11 4.24 -18.43 4.93
CA VAL A 11 3.29 -19.21 4.11
C VAL A 11 4.02 -20.02 3.06
N PHE A 12 5.00 -19.46 2.36
CA PHE A 12 5.81 -20.16 1.36
C PHE A 12 6.60 -21.34 1.93
N ASN A 13 6.92 -21.28 3.23
CA ASN A 13 7.59 -22.37 3.95
C ASN A 13 6.59 -23.28 4.71
N SER A 14 5.29 -23.19 4.44
CA SER A 14 4.23 -23.97 5.10
C SER A 14 4.17 -23.81 6.63
N GLN A 15 4.58 -22.63 7.14
CA GLN A 15 4.62 -22.30 8.57
C GLN A 15 3.45 -21.38 8.95
N LEU A 16 2.23 -21.91 8.92
CA LEU A 16 1.00 -21.11 9.11
C LEU A 16 0.96 -20.38 10.47
N GLU A 17 1.36 -21.05 11.57
CA GLU A 17 1.35 -20.41 12.90
C GLU A 17 2.28 -19.19 12.97
N SER A 18 3.47 -19.29 12.38
CA SER A 18 4.40 -18.16 12.30
C SER A 18 3.87 -17.02 11.44
N ALA A 19 3.18 -17.36 10.35
CA ALA A 19 2.50 -16.38 9.50
C ALA A 19 1.42 -15.62 10.27
N LEU A 20 0.62 -16.32 11.11
CA LEU A 20 -0.41 -15.72 11.95
C LEU A 20 0.15 -14.71 12.97
N VAL A 21 1.33 -14.96 13.52
CA VAL A 21 2.01 -13.98 14.41
C VAL A 21 2.31 -12.68 13.65
N GLU A 22 2.83 -12.79 12.43
CA GLU A 22 3.19 -11.60 11.65
C GLU A 22 1.96 -10.81 11.17
N VAL A 23 0.85 -11.47 10.82
CA VAL A 23 -0.38 -10.72 10.44
C VAL A 23 -1.01 -10.00 11.64
N ARG A 24 -0.98 -10.57 12.86
CA ARG A 24 -1.42 -9.85 14.08
C ARG A 24 -0.56 -8.62 14.33
N ARG A 25 0.75 -8.69 14.13
CA ARG A 25 1.66 -7.54 14.21
C ARG A 25 1.35 -6.50 13.14
N ALA A 26 1.08 -6.92 11.92
CA ALA A 26 0.71 -6.03 10.82
C ALA A 26 -0.57 -5.25 11.15
N ASN A 27 -1.61 -5.93 11.65
CA ASN A 27 -2.88 -5.31 12.03
C ASN A 27 -2.69 -4.29 13.16
N LYS A 28 -1.94 -4.66 14.21
CA LYS A 28 -1.63 -3.76 15.31
C LYS A 28 -0.93 -2.48 14.84
N VAL A 29 0.09 -2.60 13.98
CA VAL A 29 0.81 -1.44 13.43
C VAL A 29 -0.13 -0.52 12.64
N GLN A 30 -1.09 -1.06 11.88
CA GLN A 30 -2.08 -0.24 11.16
C GLN A 30 -3.04 0.48 12.12
N GLU A 31 -3.52 -0.20 13.17
CA GLU A 31 -4.41 0.40 14.17
C GLU A 31 -3.70 1.51 14.97
N ASP A 32 -2.46 1.27 15.38
CA ASP A 32 -1.66 2.25 16.12
C ASP A 32 -1.36 3.47 15.23
N ALA A 33 -0.95 3.26 13.98
CA ALA A 33 -0.69 4.34 13.03
C ALA A 33 -1.95 5.18 12.74
N LEU A 34 -3.13 4.57 12.64
CA LEU A 34 -4.38 5.28 12.44
C LEU A 34 -4.69 6.20 13.64
N LYS A 35 -4.52 5.71 14.87
CA LYS A 35 -4.77 6.50 16.11
C LYS A 35 -3.80 7.67 16.24
N GLU A 36 -2.51 7.46 15.97
CA GLU A 36 -1.47 8.49 16.15
C GLU A 36 -1.53 9.59 15.09
N ASN A 37 -1.94 9.27 13.87
CA ASN A 37 -1.84 10.19 12.73
C ASN A 37 -3.16 10.90 12.39
N GLN A 38 -4.29 10.49 12.92
CA GLN A 38 -5.58 11.11 12.61
C GLN A 38 -5.64 12.60 13.03
N ALA A 39 -5.07 12.94 14.19
CA ALA A 39 -4.98 14.32 14.66
C ALA A 39 -4.00 15.19 13.85
N ILE A 40 -2.90 14.58 13.33
CA ILE A 40 -1.88 15.27 12.56
C ILE A 40 -2.38 15.60 11.15
N VAL A 41 -3.15 14.70 10.54
CA VAL A 41 -3.71 14.87 9.20
C VAL A 41 -4.71 16.04 9.18
N ASP A 42 -5.55 16.17 10.20
CA ASP A 42 -6.61 17.20 10.25
C ASP A 42 -6.07 18.63 10.42
N GLU A 43 -4.98 18.83 11.16
CA GLU A 43 -4.42 20.15 11.42
C GLU A 43 -3.43 20.63 10.36
N GLN A 44 -2.66 19.71 9.80
CA GLN A 44 -1.58 20.03 8.87
C GLN A 44 -2.03 20.15 7.41
N ALA A 45 -3.09 19.46 7.01
CA ALA A 45 -3.61 19.51 5.64
C ALA A 45 -4.06 20.94 5.20
N LYS A 46 -4.40 21.80 6.16
CA LYS A 46 -4.93 23.14 5.89
C LYS A 46 -3.88 24.23 5.61
N LYS A 47 -2.61 24.03 5.91
CA LYS A 47 -1.61 25.14 5.95
C LYS A 47 -0.50 25.12 4.89
N ALA A 48 -0.32 24.07 4.12
CA ALA A 48 0.96 23.90 3.43
C ALA A 48 0.97 23.80 1.90
N ALA A 49 -0.15 23.84 1.26
CA ALA A 49 -0.24 23.42 -0.14
C ALA A 49 0.19 24.45 -1.21
N GLN A 50 0.65 25.62 -0.83
CA GLN A 50 1.10 26.60 -1.84
C GLN A 50 2.55 26.30 -2.27
N GLY A 51 2.72 25.64 -3.41
CA GLY A 51 3.99 25.41 -4.07
C GLY A 51 4.55 23.99 -4.03
N TYR A 52 3.91 23.05 -3.34
CA TYR A 52 4.24 21.63 -3.45
C TYR A 52 3.43 20.99 -4.58
N PRO A 53 4.07 20.27 -5.52
CA PRO A 53 3.35 19.67 -6.64
C PRO A 53 2.31 18.66 -6.18
N SER A 54 1.15 18.64 -6.86
CA SER A 54 0.12 17.64 -6.62
C SER A 54 0.58 16.26 -7.06
N MET A 55 0.05 15.24 -6.38
CA MET A 55 0.15 13.83 -6.74
C MET A 55 -1.27 13.22 -6.83
N ASP A 56 -2.27 14.02 -7.16
CA ASP A 56 -3.67 13.61 -7.12
C ASP A 56 -4.00 12.46 -8.06
N ALA A 57 -3.43 12.42 -9.27
CA ALA A 57 -3.65 11.34 -10.20
C ALA A 57 -3.06 10.01 -9.69
N LEU A 58 -1.87 10.07 -9.09
CA LEU A 58 -1.23 8.91 -8.47
C LEU A 58 -1.98 8.43 -7.22
N ILE A 59 -2.41 9.34 -6.36
CA ILE A 59 -3.14 9.04 -5.11
C ILE A 59 -4.54 8.50 -5.40
N GLY A 60 -5.29 9.17 -6.29
CA GLY A 60 -6.66 8.81 -6.61
C GLY A 60 -7.56 8.82 -5.38
N ASN A 61 -8.32 7.75 -5.16
CA ASN A 61 -9.31 7.65 -4.09
C ASN A 61 -8.75 7.18 -2.73
N VAL A 62 -7.44 7.14 -2.54
CA VAL A 62 -6.83 6.73 -1.28
C VAL A 62 -7.07 7.78 -0.20
N LYS A 63 -7.79 7.39 0.86
CA LYS A 63 -8.20 8.31 1.94
C LYS A 63 -7.06 8.66 2.89
N ASN A 64 -6.18 7.70 3.17
CA ASN A 64 -5.02 7.87 4.03
C ASN A 64 -3.91 6.88 3.66
N GLY A 65 -2.66 7.20 4.02
CA GLY A 65 -1.49 6.38 3.71
C GLY A 65 -1.26 5.18 4.65
N PHE A 66 -2.12 4.96 5.63
CA PHE A 66 -1.89 3.99 6.72
C PHE A 66 -2.70 2.71 6.57
N GLN A 67 -3.88 2.77 5.95
CA GLN A 67 -4.77 1.63 5.78
C GLN A 67 -4.46 0.88 4.48
N ASN A 68 -4.09 -0.38 4.62
CA ASN A 68 -3.75 -1.27 3.52
C ASN A 68 -4.71 -2.46 3.48
N ALA A 69 -5.63 -2.47 2.52
CA ALA A 69 -6.63 -3.52 2.38
C ALA A 69 -6.00 -4.91 2.19
N PHE A 70 -4.86 -5.00 1.48
CA PHE A 70 -4.16 -6.26 1.29
C PHE A 70 -3.67 -6.88 2.61
N THR A 71 -3.20 -6.07 3.56
CA THR A 71 -2.75 -6.58 4.86
C THR A 71 -3.91 -7.24 5.63
N PHE A 72 -5.08 -6.61 5.64
CA PHE A 72 -6.27 -7.20 6.26
C PHE A 72 -6.78 -8.41 5.49
N TYR A 73 -6.76 -8.38 4.16
CA TYR A 73 -7.14 -9.51 3.34
C TYR A 73 -6.26 -10.74 3.60
N LEU A 74 -4.93 -10.56 3.55
CA LEU A 74 -3.99 -11.64 3.85
C LEU A 74 -4.21 -12.21 5.25
N SER A 75 -4.41 -11.34 6.23
CA SER A 75 -4.73 -11.73 7.61
C SER A 75 -5.99 -12.58 7.67
N ALA A 76 -7.07 -12.12 7.04
CA ALA A 76 -8.35 -12.81 7.00
C ALA A 76 -8.25 -14.21 6.36
N VAL A 77 -7.53 -14.31 5.24
CA VAL A 77 -7.31 -15.59 4.56
C VAL A 77 -6.52 -16.57 5.43
N LEU A 78 -5.49 -16.11 6.13
CA LEU A 78 -4.69 -16.96 7.02
C LEU A 78 -5.46 -17.39 8.26
N TYR A 79 -6.28 -16.50 8.83
CA TYR A 79 -7.21 -16.89 9.90
C TYR A 79 -8.22 -17.93 9.42
N GLU A 80 -8.75 -17.76 8.20
CA GLU A 80 -9.67 -18.73 7.61
C GLU A 80 -9.00 -20.09 7.41
N ALA A 81 -7.77 -20.15 6.90
CA ALA A 81 -6.98 -21.37 6.77
C ALA A 81 -6.78 -22.07 8.12
N ASN A 82 -6.61 -21.29 9.19
CA ASN A 82 -6.48 -21.79 10.57
C ASN A 82 -7.83 -21.99 11.28
N LYS A 83 -8.95 -21.94 10.55
CA LYS A 83 -10.33 -22.12 11.08
C LYS A 83 -10.76 -21.09 12.14
N GLN A 84 -10.08 -19.95 12.22
CA GLN A 84 -10.42 -18.80 13.06
C GLN A 84 -11.39 -17.88 12.30
N PHE A 85 -12.63 -18.34 12.11
CA PHE A 85 -13.57 -17.70 11.17
C PHE A 85 -14.07 -16.34 11.65
N ASP A 86 -14.17 -16.11 12.98
CA ASP A 86 -14.58 -14.83 13.54
C ASP A 86 -13.52 -13.74 13.26
N ASP A 87 -12.23 -14.05 13.53
CA ASP A 87 -11.12 -13.16 13.23
C ASP A 87 -11.01 -12.88 11.72
N ALA A 88 -11.18 -13.93 10.91
CA ALA A 88 -11.20 -13.82 9.45
C ALA A 88 -12.31 -12.86 8.98
N TYR A 89 -13.53 -13.00 9.54
CA TYR A 89 -14.66 -12.14 9.18
C TYR A 89 -14.41 -10.68 9.51
N ILE A 90 -13.86 -10.40 10.69
CA ILE A 90 -13.50 -9.03 11.12
C ILE A 90 -12.51 -8.41 10.14
N ASP A 91 -11.47 -9.13 9.76
CA ASP A 91 -10.43 -8.60 8.89
C ASP A 91 -10.89 -8.48 7.43
N TYR A 92 -11.74 -9.40 6.92
CA TYR A 92 -12.38 -9.19 5.61
C TYR A 92 -13.26 -7.93 5.60
N LYS A 93 -14.00 -7.65 6.67
CA LYS A 93 -14.79 -6.40 6.78
C LYS A 93 -13.90 -5.16 6.74
N LYS A 94 -12.78 -5.16 7.47
CA LYS A 94 -11.80 -4.05 7.43
C LYS A 94 -11.23 -3.86 6.03
N ALA A 95 -10.89 -4.94 5.32
CA ALA A 95 -10.44 -4.86 3.93
C ALA A 95 -11.53 -4.28 3.01
N LEU A 96 -12.78 -4.71 3.19
CA LEU A 96 -13.94 -4.23 2.41
C LEU A 96 -14.24 -2.74 2.69
N GLU A 97 -14.08 -2.26 3.92
CA GLU A 97 -14.22 -0.84 4.27
C GLU A 97 -13.21 0.06 3.52
N ILE A 98 -12.00 -0.46 3.29
CA ILE A 98 -10.95 0.26 2.55
C ILE A 98 -11.19 0.17 1.04
N ASN A 99 -11.64 -0.98 0.54
CA ASN A 99 -11.86 -1.23 -0.88
C ASN A 99 -13.26 -1.85 -1.13
N PRO A 100 -14.32 -1.01 -1.03
CA PRO A 100 -15.70 -1.49 -1.06
C PRO A 100 -16.15 -2.04 -2.41
N ASP A 101 -15.49 -1.66 -3.51
CA ASP A 101 -15.86 -2.06 -4.87
C ASP A 101 -15.22 -3.39 -5.30
N ASN A 102 -14.39 -4.00 -4.45
CA ASN A 102 -13.75 -5.27 -4.76
C ASN A 102 -14.73 -6.45 -4.55
N GLN A 103 -15.17 -7.04 -5.65
CA GLN A 103 -16.16 -8.12 -5.65
C GLN A 103 -15.74 -9.35 -4.83
N TYR A 104 -14.44 -9.65 -4.75
CA TYR A 104 -13.95 -10.80 -3.98
C TYR A 104 -14.08 -10.55 -2.48
N LEU A 105 -13.81 -9.33 -2.02
CA LEU A 105 -14.04 -8.95 -0.62
C LEU A 105 -15.51 -8.99 -0.25
N GLN A 106 -16.39 -8.52 -1.14
CA GLN A 106 -17.86 -8.56 -0.96
C GLN A 106 -18.32 -10.01 -0.79
N GLN A 107 -17.88 -10.91 -1.66
CA GLN A 107 -18.22 -12.33 -1.60
C GLN A 107 -17.65 -13.03 -0.35
N ASP A 108 -16.46 -12.66 0.09
CA ASP A 108 -15.82 -13.23 1.28
C ASP A 108 -16.55 -12.86 2.56
N VAL A 109 -16.96 -11.60 2.69
CA VAL A 109 -17.76 -11.13 3.83
C VAL A 109 -19.12 -11.84 3.85
N LEU A 110 -19.81 -11.92 2.70
CA LEU A 110 -21.09 -12.65 2.59
C LEU A 110 -20.95 -14.12 2.98
N ARG A 111 -19.93 -14.78 2.46
CA ARG A 111 -19.68 -16.20 2.67
C ARG A 111 -19.42 -16.53 4.15
N LEU A 112 -18.60 -15.70 4.82
CA LEU A 112 -18.32 -15.90 6.23
C LEU A 112 -19.49 -15.49 7.12
N ALA A 113 -20.22 -14.41 6.80
CA ALA A 113 -21.43 -14.05 7.53
C ALA A 113 -22.46 -15.20 7.51
N LYS A 114 -22.66 -15.83 6.35
CA LYS A 114 -23.52 -17.02 6.22
C LYS A 114 -23.00 -18.21 7.03
N LYS A 115 -21.68 -18.46 6.95
CA LYS A 115 -21.05 -19.61 7.65
C LYS A 115 -21.12 -19.49 9.17
N GLN A 116 -20.96 -18.25 9.70
CA GLN A 116 -20.99 -17.96 11.13
C GLN A 116 -22.41 -17.71 11.68
N GLY A 117 -23.43 -17.73 10.81
CA GLY A 117 -24.82 -17.51 11.24
C GLY A 117 -25.15 -16.06 11.59
N PHE A 118 -24.39 -15.07 11.09
CA PHE A 118 -24.64 -13.65 11.29
C PHE A 118 -25.79 -13.19 10.38
N ALA A 119 -27.02 -13.61 10.69
CA ALA A 119 -28.19 -13.45 9.82
C ALA A 119 -28.45 -12.00 9.40
N GLN A 120 -28.42 -11.06 10.33
CA GLN A 120 -28.66 -9.62 10.04
C GLN A 120 -27.59 -9.02 9.11
N GLU A 121 -26.33 -9.36 9.33
CA GLU A 121 -25.23 -8.86 8.49
C GLU A 121 -25.26 -9.52 7.12
N TYR A 122 -25.57 -10.81 7.05
CA TYR A 122 -25.74 -11.52 5.78
C TYR A 122 -26.87 -10.91 4.95
N GLU A 123 -28.03 -10.65 5.55
CA GLU A 123 -29.18 -10.02 4.87
C GLU A 123 -28.80 -8.63 4.35
N ARG A 124 -28.18 -7.78 5.18
CA ARG A 124 -27.73 -6.45 4.77
C ARG A 124 -26.75 -6.50 3.59
N PHE A 125 -25.74 -7.35 3.65
CA PHE A 125 -24.75 -7.46 2.59
C PHE A 125 -25.29 -8.16 1.34
N SER A 126 -26.22 -9.10 1.46
CA SER A 126 -26.85 -9.74 0.30
C SER A 126 -27.75 -8.78 -0.47
N GLN A 127 -28.44 -7.87 0.22
CA GLN A 127 -29.19 -6.78 -0.41
C GLN A 127 -28.28 -5.82 -1.18
N GLN A 128 -27.06 -5.58 -0.68
CA GLN A 128 -26.11 -4.65 -1.28
C GLN A 128 -25.28 -5.27 -2.41
N TYR A 129 -24.83 -6.51 -2.28
CA TYR A 129 -23.86 -7.16 -3.16
C TYR A 129 -24.40 -8.38 -3.92
N GLY A 130 -25.66 -8.73 -3.71
CA GLY A 130 -26.27 -9.92 -4.29
C GLY A 130 -26.05 -11.18 -3.44
N GLU A 131 -26.72 -12.25 -3.83
CA GLU A 131 -26.66 -13.53 -3.11
C GLU A 131 -25.44 -14.35 -3.49
N LEU A 132 -25.01 -15.23 -2.54
CA LEU A 132 -23.95 -16.18 -2.79
C LEU A 132 -24.43 -17.29 -3.75
N SER A 133 -23.58 -17.62 -4.72
CA SER A 133 -23.78 -18.85 -5.51
C SER A 133 -23.77 -20.08 -4.62
N VAL A 134 -24.63 -21.04 -4.93
CA VAL A 134 -24.67 -22.32 -4.22
C VAL A 134 -23.32 -23.05 -4.37
N THR A 135 -22.79 -23.53 -3.26
CA THR A 135 -21.46 -24.14 -3.24
C THR A 135 -21.53 -25.63 -3.04
N ASP A 136 -20.87 -26.39 -3.91
CA ASP A 136 -20.68 -27.82 -3.78
C ASP A 136 -19.61 -28.13 -2.71
N LYS A 137 -19.87 -29.18 -1.89
CA LYS A 137 -18.95 -29.65 -0.84
C LYS A 137 -17.65 -30.27 -1.39
N ASN A 138 -17.63 -30.64 -2.68
CA ASN A 138 -16.46 -31.24 -3.32
C ASN A 138 -15.47 -30.23 -3.88
N HIS A 139 -15.73 -28.92 -3.71
CA HIS A 139 -14.85 -27.85 -4.21
C HIS A 139 -13.88 -27.37 -3.14
N GLY A 140 -12.64 -27.11 -3.55
CA GLY A 140 -11.67 -26.33 -2.79
C GLY A 140 -11.67 -24.85 -3.22
N GLN A 141 -10.98 -24.03 -2.48
CA GLN A 141 -10.85 -22.61 -2.77
C GLN A 141 -9.50 -22.33 -3.40
N VAL A 142 -9.48 -21.49 -4.41
CA VAL A 142 -8.27 -20.98 -5.07
C VAL A 142 -8.22 -19.48 -4.92
N ILE A 143 -7.12 -18.98 -4.38
CA ILE A 143 -6.84 -17.55 -4.23
C ILE A 143 -5.61 -17.24 -5.06
N ILE A 144 -5.75 -16.29 -5.97
CA ILE A 144 -4.67 -15.77 -6.78
C ILE A 144 -4.31 -14.39 -6.25
N ILE A 145 -3.04 -14.17 -5.95
CA ILE A 145 -2.47 -12.89 -5.55
C ILE A 145 -1.45 -12.52 -6.60
N ALA A 146 -1.64 -11.38 -7.26
CA ALA A 146 -0.74 -10.89 -8.29
C ALA A 146 -0.03 -9.61 -7.82
N GLU A 147 1.29 -9.66 -7.80
CA GLU A 147 2.19 -8.52 -7.63
C GLU A 147 2.54 -7.96 -8.99
N GLN A 148 2.28 -6.68 -9.22
CA GLN A 148 2.39 -6.07 -10.54
C GLN A 148 3.21 -4.79 -10.50
N GLY A 149 4.21 -4.69 -11.38
CA GLY A 149 5.11 -3.56 -11.50
C GLY A 149 6.05 -3.35 -10.31
N LEU A 150 6.77 -2.26 -10.33
CA LEU A 150 7.59 -1.78 -9.22
C LEU A 150 7.15 -0.37 -8.84
N ILE A 151 7.17 -0.08 -7.54
CA ILE A 151 6.83 1.25 -7.02
C ILE A 151 7.75 2.31 -7.63
N ALA A 152 7.17 3.44 -8.01
CA ALA A 152 7.93 4.57 -8.54
C ALA A 152 8.99 5.05 -7.53
N GLN A 153 10.12 5.54 -8.05
CA GLN A 153 11.16 6.15 -7.23
C GLN A 153 10.79 7.59 -6.90
N LYS A 154 11.18 8.04 -5.72
CA LYS A 154 11.09 9.46 -5.36
C LYS A 154 12.12 10.27 -6.11
N HIS A 155 11.72 11.46 -6.51
CA HIS A 155 12.60 12.44 -7.11
C HIS A 155 12.76 13.66 -6.19
N ALA A 156 13.86 14.39 -6.33
CA ALA A 156 14.03 15.66 -5.64
C ALA A 156 13.28 16.76 -6.39
N PHE A 157 12.43 17.47 -5.68
CA PHE A 157 11.79 18.72 -6.14
C PHE A 157 12.36 19.90 -5.37
N ASN A 158 12.80 20.94 -6.07
CA ASN A 158 13.41 22.11 -5.47
C ASN A 158 12.40 23.27 -5.42
N LEU A 159 11.88 23.54 -4.22
CA LEU A 159 11.00 24.67 -3.96
C LEU A 159 11.85 25.90 -3.59
N ARG A 160 11.68 27.01 -4.30
CA ARG A 160 12.36 28.29 -3.99
C ARG A 160 11.47 29.13 -3.09
N LEU A 161 11.97 29.46 -1.90
CA LEU A 161 11.26 30.23 -0.90
C LEU A 161 11.97 31.57 -0.64
N PRO A 162 11.25 32.71 -0.67
CA PRO A 162 11.79 33.98 -0.19
C PRO A 162 11.83 34.02 1.34
N ILE A 163 12.98 34.28 1.93
CA ILE A 163 13.14 34.56 3.37
C ILE A 163 13.51 36.02 3.50
N TYR A 164 12.68 36.81 4.19
CA TYR A 164 12.91 38.21 4.42
C TYR A 164 13.92 38.42 5.56
N THR A 165 14.95 39.22 5.30
CA THR A 165 15.94 39.60 6.31
C THR A 165 15.38 40.67 7.22
N SER A 166 16.03 40.91 8.36
CA SER A 166 15.69 42.01 9.28
C SER A 166 15.82 43.42 8.66
N ARG A 167 16.45 43.53 7.49
CA ARG A 167 16.58 44.78 6.72
C ARG A 167 15.52 44.92 5.62
N GLY A 168 14.62 43.95 5.49
CA GLY A 168 13.55 43.94 4.49
C GLY A 168 13.95 43.35 3.13
N ASP A 169 15.22 42.96 2.92
CA ASP A 169 15.65 42.30 1.69
C ASP A 169 15.14 40.86 1.63
N ALA A 170 14.65 40.41 0.47
CA ALA A 170 14.28 39.02 0.23
C ALA A 170 15.52 38.23 -0.23
N ARG A 171 15.76 37.08 0.44
CA ARG A 171 16.74 36.08 0.02
C ARG A 171 16.05 34.80 -0.36
N PHE A 172 16.41 34.27 -1.52
CA PHE A 172 15.81 33.03 -2.02
C PHE A 172 16.64 31.83 -1.55
N TYR A 173 15.97 30.88 -0.90
CA TYR A 173 16.53 29.61 -0.50
C TYR A 173 15.88 28.49 -1.29
N SER A 174 16.66 27.49 -1.68
CA SER A 174 16.15 26.27 -2.29
C SER A 174 15.89 25.23 -1.23
N LEU A 175 14.67 24.69 -1.23
CA LEU A 175 14.23 23.63 -0.35
C LEU A 175 14.07 22.35 -1.17
N ALA A 176 14.91 21.35 -0.92
CA ALA A 176 14.82 20.07 -1.61
C ALA A 176 13.82 19.15 -0.91
N LEU A 177 12.75 18.82 -1.60
CA LEU A 177 11.64 17.99 -1.12
C LEU A 177 11.53 16.71 -1.95
N PRO A 178 11.25 15.54 -1.35
CA PRO A 178 10.96 14.34 -2.13
C PRO A 178 9.55 14.42 -2.71
N ILE A 179 9.38 13.92 -3.93
CA ILE A 179 8.10 13.81 -4.63
C ILE A 179 8.05 12.53 -5.45
N TYR A 180 6.87 11.97 -5.69
CA TYR A 180 6.61 10.99 -6.74
C TYR A 180 6.10 11.69 -8.00
N ALA A 181 6.41 11.13 -9.18
CA ALA A 181 5.76 11.56 -10.42
C ALA A 181 4.25 11.27 -10.33
N ASP A 182 3.44 12.22 -10.78
CA ASP A 182 1.96 12.08 -10.76
C ASP A 182 1.48 11.24 -11.97
N THR A 183 2.03 10.03 -12.07
CA THR A 183 1.73 9.08 -13.14
C THR A 183 1.42 7.73 -12.51
N PRO A 184 0.14 7.33 -12.45
CA PRO A 184 -0.23 6.05 -11.87
C PRO A 184 0.26 4.89 -12.74
N PHE A 185 0.63 3.80 -12.08
CA PHE A 185 0.94 2.54 -12.74
C PHE A 185 -0.29 2.00 -13.47
N SER A 186 -0.10 1.61 -14.71
CA SER A 186 -1.15 1.00 -15.54
C SER A 186 -0.87 -0.48 -15.74
N VAL A 187 -1.82 -1.31 -15.35
CA VAL A 187 -1.78 -2.75 -15.60
C VAL A 187 -2.30 -3.02 -17.01
N THR A 188 -1.49 -3.60 -17.85
CA THR A 188 -1.88 -3.95 -19.23
C THR A 188 -2.75 -5.21 -19.30
N GLU A 189 -2.56 -6.15 -18.37
CA GLU A 189 -3.30 -7.41 -18.34
C GLU A 189 -3.71 -7.72 -16.89
N ASN A 190 -5.02 -7.76 -16.68
CA ASN A 190 -5.61 -8.00 -15.38
C ASN A 190 -6.51 -9.25 -15.36
N THR A 191 -6.34 -10.16 -16.33
CA THR A 191 -7.14 -11.37 -16.43
C THR A 191 -6.27 -12.61 -16.52
N VAL A 192 -6.75 -13.68 -15.91
CA VAL A 192 -6.17 -15.02 -16.04
C VAL A 192 -7.26 -15.99 -16.48
N GLN A 193 -6.90 -17.01 -17.24
CA GLN A 193 -7.82 -18.03 -17.67
C GLN A 193 -7.66 -19.28 -16.81
N LEU A 194 -8.75 -19.72 -16.22
CA LEU A 194 -8.78 -20.89 -15.37
C LEU A 194 -9.85 -21.84 -15.93
N GLU A 195 -9.42 -22.91 -16.59
CA GLU A 195 -10.27 -23.74 -17.42
C GLU A 195 -11.01 -22.89 -18.46
N ASP A 196 -12.34 -22.96 -18.51
CA ASP A 196 -13.18 -22.18 -19.44
C ASP A 196 -13.59 -20.79 -18.86
N LYS A 197 -13.07 -20.42 -17.68
CA LYS A 197 -13.42 -19.16 -17.01
C LYS A 197 -12.31 -18.14 -17.07
N SER A 198 -12.66 -16.94 -17.48
CA SER A 198 -11.80 -15.77 -17.32
C SER A 198 -12.02 -15.15 -15.95
N LEU A 199 -10.96 -15.03 -15.16
CA LEU A 199 -10.98 -14.38 -13.86
C LEU A 199 -10.27 -13.03 -13.97
N GLU A 200 -10.95 -11.98 -13.57
CA GLU A 200 -10.36 -10.64 -13.49
C GLU A 200 -9.59 -10.50 -12.17
N LEU A 201 -8.33 -10.11 -12.24
CA LEU A 201 -7.51 -9.74 -11.09
C LEU A 201 -7.90 -8.33 -10.64
N LYS A 202 -8.64 -8.22 -9.54
CA LYS A 202 -9.09 -6.94 -9.01
C LYS A 202 -8.03 -6.31 -8.11
N PRO A 203 -7.66 -5.06 -8.31
CA PRO A 203 -6.75 -4.36 -7.41
C PRO A 203 -7.27 -4.40 -5.97
N ILE A 204 -6.42 -4.82 -5.04
CA ILE A 204 -6.73 -4.75 -3.60
C ILE A 204 -5.98 -3.61 -2.93
N VAL A 205 -4.79 -3.29 -3.42
CA VAL A 205 -4.03 -2.13 -2.98
C VAL A 205 -3.10 -1.61 -4.08
N ARG A 206 -3.01 -0.31 -4.21
CA ARG A 206 -1.99 0.41 -4.99
C ARG A 206 -0.97 0.96 -4.01
N LEU A 207 0.20 0.31 -3.91
CA LEU A 207 1.22 0.68 -2.92
C LEU A 207 1.86 2.02 -3.23
N GLU A 208 2.01 2.36 -4.50
CA GLU A 208 2.48 3.67 -4.93
C GLU A 208 1.54 4.80 -4.49
N ALA A 209 0.21 4.58 -4.58
CA ALA A 209 -0.78 5.56 -4.13
C ALA A 209 -0.75 5.75 -2.60
N LEU A 210 -0.59 4.66 -1.82
CA LEU A 210 -0.39 4.73 -0.37
C LEU A 210 0.90 5.48 -0.01
N ALA A 211 1.99 5.22 -0.74
CA ALA A 211 3.27 5.89 -0.51
C ALA A 211 3.20 7.38 -0.85
N ALA A 212 2.55 7.74 -1.97
CA ALA A 212 2.33 9.13 -2.37
C ALA A 212 1.43 9.86 -1.35
N LYS A 213 0.33 9.24 -0.91
CA LYS A 213 -0.56 9.80 0.11
C LYS A 213 0.16 10.02 1.44
N THR A 214 0.96 9.06 1.88
CA THR A 214 1.80 9.21 3.08
C THR A 214 2.78 10.37 2.94
N LEU A 215 3.39 10.53 1.77
CA LEU A 215 4.32 11.63 1.51
C LEU A 215 3.59 12.98 1.51
N GLU A 216 2.43 13.06 0.88
CA GLU A 216 1.56 14.25 0.87
C GLU A 216 1.13 14.64 2.28
N ASP A 217 0.55 13.72 3.05
CA ASP A 217 0.09 13.94 4.41
C ASP A 217 1.21 14.47 5.33
N GLN A 218 2.45 14.03 5.09
CA GLN A 218 3.63 14.47 5.85
C GLN A 218 4.31 15.72 5.27
N SER A 219 3.95 16.16 4.07
CA SER A 219 4.64 17.25 3.35
C SER A 219 4.66 18.55 4.12
N THR A 220 3.53 18.96 4.69
CA THR A 220 3.37 20.18 5.49
C THR A 220 4.33 20.23 6.65
N GLY A 221 4.36 19.16 7.46
CA GLY A 221 5.25 19.08 8.62
C GLY A 221 6.74 19.04 8.21
N ARG A 222 7.04 18.44 7.06
CA ARG A 222 8.40 18.43 6.48
C ARG A 222 8.81 19.82 6.02
N ILE A 223 7.95 20.51 5.26
CA ILE A 223 8.18 21.87 4.78
C ILE A 223 8.35 22.82 5.96
N SER A 224 7.45 22.78 6.93
CA SER A 224 7.54 23.64 8.13
C SER A 224 8.85 23.47 8.88
N ARG A 225 9.29 22.23 9.12
CA ARG A 225 10.56 21.95 9.79
C ARG A 225 11.76 22.45 8.99
N GLN A 226 11.74 22.33 7.67
CA GLN A 226 12.83 22.79 6.82
C GLN A 226 12.83 24.31 6.73
N VAL A 227 11.69 24.97 6.63
CA VAL A 227 11.59 26.46 6.68
C VAL A 227 12.15 26.99 8.00
N LEU A 228 11.80 26.38 9.15
CA LEU A 228 12.36 26.75 10.45
C LEU A 228 13.88 26.59 10.50
N ARG A 229 14.42 25.53 9.88
CA ARG A 229 15.87 25.33 9.74
C ARG A 229 16.52 26.45 8.89
N LEU A 230 15.88 26.81 7.78
CA LEU A 230 16.38 27.89 6.91
C LEU A 230 16.40 29.24 7.64
N ILE A 231 15.35 29.56 8.39
CA ILE A 231 15.30 30.78 9.23
C ILE A 231 16.40 30.76 10.29
N ALA A 232 16.62 29.63 10.95
CA ALA A 232 17.69 29.49 11.94
C ALA A 232 19.09 29.65 11.29
N LYS A 233 19.30 29.05 10.13
CA LYS A 233 20.54 29.19 9.34
C LYS A 233 20.77 30.65 8.91
N GLU A 234 19.71 31.36 8.47
CA GLU A 234 19.85 32.77 8.10
C GLU A 234 20.22 33.66 9.29
N LYS A 235 19.63 33.42 10.47
CA LYS A 235 20.03 34.11 11.69
C LYS A 235 21.50 33.85 12.05
N MET A 236 21.93 32.57 12.04
CA MET A 236 23.32 32.19 12.29
C MET A 236 24.27 32.81 11.27
N ARG A 237 23.91 32.78 9.99
CA ARG A 237 24.69 33.45 8.93
C ARG A 237 24.82 34.95 9.16
N ALA A 238 23.73 35.61 9.55
CA ALA A 238 23.75 37.04 9.82
C ALA A 238 24.65 37.40 11.02
N GLU A 239 24.69 36.53 12.04
CA GLU A 239 25.59 36.68 13.19
C GLU A 239 27.05 36.43 12.81
N LEU A 240 27.33 35.36 12.05
CA LEU A 240 28.70 35.07 11.55
C LEU A 240 29.22 36.17 10.62
N ALA A 241 28.38 36.75 9.77
CA ALA A 241 28.75 37.87 8.91
C ALA A 241 29.07 39.14 9.69
N ARG A 242 28.47 39.31 10.88
CA ARG A 242 28.80 40.45 11.78
C ARG A 242 30.10 40.24 12.53
N SER A 243 30.43 38.99 12.87
CA SER A 243 31.57 38.64 13.69
C SER A 243 32.82 38.21 12.90
N GLY A 244 32.66 37.62 11.73
CA GLY A 244 33.72 36.95 10.96
C GLY A 244 34.09 37.58 9.61
N GLY A 245 33.52 38.71 9.22
CA GLY A 245 33.80 39.33 7.95
C GLY A 245 33.50 38.43 6.72
N ASP A 246 34.27 38.59 5.63
CA ASP A 246 34.05 37.87 4.38
C ASP A 246 34.24 36.33 4.49
N VAL A 247 35.17 35.88 5.34
CA VAL A 247 35.42 34.46 5.54
C VAL A 247 34.23 33.73 6.18
N GLY A 248 33.57 34.39 7.15
CA GLY A 248 32.35 33.86 7.78
C GLY A 248 31.20 33.71 6.78
N ASN A 249 31.04 34.65 5.86
CA ASN A 249 30.04 34.62 4.79
C ASN A 249 30.27 33.47 3.79
N ILE A 250 31.53 33.23 3.39
CA ILE A 250 31.89 32.14 2.46
C ILE A 250 31.62 30.78 3.09
N LEU A 251 32.06 30.57 4.32
CA LEU A 251 31.84 29.30 5.03
C LEU A 251 30.35 29.03 5.28
N ALA A 252 29.57 30.06 5.66
CA ALA A 252 28.14 29.92 5.85
C ALA A 252 27.39 29.59 4.54
N ASN A 253 27.82 30.16 3.40
CA ASN A 253 27.26 29.88 2.09
C ASN A 253 27.58 28.45 1.63
N ILE A 254 28.79 27.97 1.83
CA ILE A 254 29.18 26.56 1.52
C ILE A 254 28.39 25.57 2.37
N TYR A 255 28.23 25.83 3.66
CA TYR A 255 27.44 24.98 4.56
C TYR A 255 25.97 24.91 4.14
N ASN A 256 25.36 26.01 3.72
CA ASN A 256 23.97 26.05 3.23
C ASN A 256 23.80 25.29 1.93
N LEU A 257 24.74 25.39 1.00
CA LEU A 257 24.67 24.68 -0.29
C LEU A 257 24.82 23.16 -0.13
N ALA A 258 25.64 22.71 0.81
CA ALA A 258 25.95 21.29 1.01
C ALA A 258 24.90 20.52 1.82
N SER A 259 23.97 21.21 2.51
CA SER A 259 23.12 20.57 3.52
C SER A 259 21.66 20.31 3.09
N GLU A 260 21.25 20.77 1.91
CA GLU A 260 19.86 20.67 1.44
C GLU A 260 19.74 19.57 0.36
N GLN A 261 19.48 18.33 0.81
CA GLN A 261 19.14 17.21 -0.08
C GLN A 261 17.80 16.63 0.29
N ALA A 262 17.00 16.27 -0.73
CA ALA A 262 15.76 15.56 -0.53
C ALA A 262 16.04 14.12 -0.09
N ASP A 263 15.32 13.64 0.92
CA ASP A 263 15.35 12.21 1.27
C ASP A 263 14.50 11.41 0.27
N THR A 264 15.14 10.95 -0.79
CA THR A 264 14.52 10.14 -1.85
C THR A 264 14.57 8.65 -1.59
N ARG A 265 15.08 8.21 -0.43
CA ARG A 265 15.13 6.79 -0.07
C ARG A 265 13.70 6.22 0.01
N SER A 266 13.53 5.04 -0.56
CA SER A 266 12.27 4.30 -0.55
C SER A 266 12.54 2.80 -0.69
N TRP A 267 11.56 1.99 -0.35
CA TRP A 267 11.63 0.55 -0.58
C TRP A 267 11.24 0.27 -2.04
N SER A 268 12.22 0.37 -2.93
CA SER A 268 12.03 0.34 -4.40
C SER A 268 11.71 -1.05 -4.97
N THR A 269 11.81 -2.12 -4.18
CA THR A 269 11.47 -3.49 -4.60
C THR A 269 10.02 -3.88 -4.29
N LEU A 270 9.21 -2.97 -3.75
CA LEU A 270 7.78 -3.20 -3.59
C LEU A 270 7.08 -3.16 -4.96
N PRO A 271 6.02 -3.98 -5.17
CA PRO A 271 5.19 -3.84 -6.35
C PRO A 271 4.43 -2.50 -6.34
N SER A 272 4.09 -1.99 -7.51
CA SER A 272 3.18 -0.83 -7.63
C SER A 272 1.79 -1.16 -7.13
N GLN A 273 1.30 -2.37 -7.47
CA GLN A 273 -0.04 -2.83 -7.19
C GLN A 273 -0.04 -4.30 -6.78
N LEU A 274 -0.95 -4.64 -5.86
CA LEU A 274 -1.37 -6.01 -5.61
C LEU A 274 -2.82 -6.17 -6.04
N SER A 275 -3.08 -7.25 -6.76
CA SER A 275 -4.43 -7.62 -7.22
C SER A 275 -4.77 -9.03 -6.73
N ILE A 276 -6.06 -9.30 -6.58
CA ILE A 276 -6.56 -10.60 -6.15
C ILE A 276 -7.62 -11.13 -7.10
N ALA A 277 -7.68 -12.45 -7.20
CA ALA A 277 -8.86 -13.18 -7.64
C ALA A 277 -9.13 -14.35 -6.70
N ARG A 278 -10.39 -14.74 -6.58
CA ARG A 278 -10.79 -15.88 -5.78
C ARG A 278 -11.89 -16.67 -6.48
N THR A 279 -11.75 -17.97 -6.50
CA THR A 279 -12.73 -18.87 -7.11
C THR A 279 -12.80 -20.19 -6.36
N ARG A 280 -13.73 -21.04 -6.78
CA ARG A 280 -13.85 -22.42 -6.31
C ARG A 280 -13.76 -23.37 -7.49
N LEU A 281 -12.99 -24.44 -7.28
CA LEU A 281 -12.80 -25.50 -8.25
C LEU A 281 -13.07 -26.87 -7.63
N ALA A 282 -13.46 -27.81 -8.44
CA ALA A 282 -13.52 -29.22 -8.03
C ALA A 282 -12.15 -29.68 -7.52
N SER A 283 -12.11 -30.65 -6.63
CA SER A 283 -10.84 -31.27 -6.24
C SER A 283 -10.21 -32.00 -7.42
N GLY A 284 -8.92 -31.84 -7.64
CA GLY A 284 -8.19 -32.43 -8.77
C GLY A 284 -7.13 -31.52 -9.34
N SER A 285 -6.61 -31.89 -10.53
CA SER A 285 -5.61 -31.12 -11.24
C SER A 285 -6.27 -30.08 -12.15
N HIS A 286 -5.69 -28.88 -12.18
CA HIS A 286 -6.16 -27.72 -12.93
C HIS A 286 -4.99 -26.98 -13.54
N THR A 287 -5.27 -26.21 -14.59
CA THR A 287 -4.28 -25.40 -15.30
C THR A 287 -4.72 -23.94 -15.31
N LEU A 288 -3.85 -23.05 -14.82
CA LEU A 288 -4.00 -21.61 -14.92
C LEU A 288 -3.22 -21.11 -16.14
N LYS A 289 -3.90 -20.45 -17.06
CA LYS A 289 -3.29 -19.84 -18.25
C LYS A 289 -3.13 -18.34 -18.03
N ILE A 290 -1.93 -17.87 -18.27
CA ILE A 290 -1.57 -16.46 -18.12
C ILE A 290 -1.02 -16.00 -19.47
N LYS A 291 -1.65 -14.99 -20.03
CA LYS A 291 -1.29 -14.52 -21.37
C LYS A 291 0.18 -14.12 -21.45
N GLY A 292 0.89 -14.63 -22.44
CA GLY A 292 2.31 -14.36 -22.63
C GLY A 292 3.27 -15.17 -21.75
N HIS A 293 2.77 -16.08 -20.93
CA HIS A 293 3.56 -16.92 -20.04
C HIS A 293 3.21 -18.41 -20.21
N ASN A 294 4.01 -19.28 -19.63
CA ASN A 294 3.73 -20.71 -19.62
C ASN A 294 2.52 -21.02 -18.75
N ASP A 295 1.78 -22.05 -19.14
CA ASP A 295 0.67 -22.58 -18.35
C ASP A 295 1.18 -23.11 -17.01
N LEU A 296 0.40 -22.89 -15.95
CA LEU A 296 0.74 -23.25 -14.59
C LEU A 296 -0.20 -24.35 -14.10
N ASP A 297 0.32 -25.56 -13.95
CA ASP A 297 -0.44 -26.70 -13.42
C ASP A 297 -0.42 -26.72 -11.89
N PHE A 298 -1.56 -26.99 -11.29
CA PHE A 298 -1.73 -27.06 -9.83
C PHE A 298 -2.83 -28.04 -9.45
N THR A 299 -2.87 -28.40 -8.18
CA THR A 299 -3.90 -29.27 -7.62
C THR A 299 -4.76 -28.54 -6.60
N VAL A 300 -6.02 -28.89 -6.53
CA VAL A 300 -6.98 -28.39 -5.56
C VAL A 300 -7.44 -29.53 -4.65
N SER A 301 -7.22 -29.36 -3.37
CA SER A 301 -7.68 -30.31 -2.36
C SER A 301 -9.15 -30.08 -2.00
N LYS A 302 -9.89 -31.15 -1.68
CA LYS A 302 -11.27 -31.05 -1.24
C LYS A 302 -11.39 -30.20 0.02
N GLN A 303 -12.18 -29.12 -0.06
CA GLN A 303 -12.34 -28.12 1.01
C GLN A 303 -11.02 -27.47 1.45
N GLY A 304 -9.91 -27.66 0.72
CA GLY A 304 -8.62 -27.05 0.95
C GLY A 304 -8.55 -25.63 0.39
N LEU A 305 -7.48 -24.93 0.73
CA LEU A 305 -7.16 -23.60 0.26
C LEU A 305 -5.85 -23.66 -0.53
N THR A 306 -5.90 -23.30 -1.80
CA THR A 306 -4.74 -23.20 -2.69
C THR A 306 -4.44 -21.74 -2.95
N PHE A 307 -3.22 -21.31 -2.64
CA PHE A 307 -2.69 -19.99 -2.99
C PHE A 307 -1.84 -20.09 -4.25
N ILE A 308 -2.05 -19.17 -5.16
CA ILE A 308 -1.22 -18.96 -6.35
C ILE A 308 -0.72 -17.52 -6.29
N PHE A 309 0.59 -17.37 -6.12
CA PHE A 309 1.25 -16.08 -6.16
C PHE A 309 1.85 -15.88 -7.54
N LEU A 310 1.56 -14.74 -8.13
CA LEU A 310 2.08 -14.32 -9.43
C LEU A 310 2.85 -13.02 -9.23
N THR A 311 4.07 -12.98 -9.71
CA THR A 311 4.90 -11.77 -9.70
C THR A 311 5.21 -11.38 -11.14
N SER A 312 4.78 -10.18 -11.54
CA SER A 312 4.99 -9.64 -12.88
C SER A 312 5.65 -8.26 -12.80
N ILE A 313 6.92 -8.20 -13.19
CA ILE A 313 7.74 -6.98 -13.17
C ILE A 313 8.41 -6.82 -14.53
N ASN A 314 7.96 -5.89 -15.35
CA ASN A 314 8.42 -5.70 -16.70
C ASN A 314 8.33 -7.03 -17.52
N ASN A 315 9.48 -7.60 -17.93
CA ASN A 315 9.58 -8.87 -18.64
C ASN A 315 9.83 -10.07 -17.70
N TYR A 316 9.94 -9.83 -16.39
CA TYR A 316 10.10 -10.90 -15.41
C TYR A 316 8.74 -11.39 -14.95
N PHE A 317 8.57 -12.71 -14.95
CA PHE A 317 7.40 -13.37 -14.41
C PHE A 317 7.84 -14.55 -13.55
N ASP A 318 7.24 -14.69 -12.39
CA ASP A 318 7.43 -15.83 -11.49
C ASP A 318 6.11 -16.22 -10.85
N SER A 319 6.01 -17.48 -10.42
CA SER A 319 4.82 -18.01 -9.77
C SER A 319 5.17 -18.97 -8.64
N HIS A 320 4.40 -18.94 -7.58
CA HIS A 320 4.55 -19.84 -6.46
C HIS A 320 3.19 -20.37 -5.99
N ILE A 321 3.07 -21.68 -5.75
CA ILE A 321 1.84 -22.36 -5.35
C ILE A 321 2.03 -22.93 -3.96
N VAL A 322 1.06 -22.66 -3.07
CA VAL A 322 1.01 -23.22 -1.71
C VAL A 322 -0.37 -23.78 -1.43
N GLN A 323 -0.43 -24.95 -0.82
CA GLN A 323 -1.65 -25.53 -0.29
C GLN A 323 -1.67 -25.45 1.24
N LEU A 324 -2.80 -24.99 1.79
CA LEU A 324 -3.04 -24.85 3.22
C LEU A 324 -4.25 -25.67 3.66
#